data_7f9d63429f065216be4fc05113f726ff
#
_entry.id   7f9d63429f065216be4fc05113f726ff
#
_cell.length_a   1.000
_cell.length_b   1.000
_cell.length_c   1.000
_cell.angle_alpha   90.00
_cell.angle_beta   90.00
_cell.angle_gamma   90.00
#
_symmetry.space_group_name_H-M   'P 1'
#
loop_
_entity.id
_entity.type
_entity.pdbx_description
1 polymer ?
#
loop_
_entity_poly.entity_id
_entity_poly.type
_entity_poly.pdbx_seq_one_letter_code
_entity_poly.pdbx_strand_id
1 'polypeptide(L)'
;MKKHAAKAVHTEASASPLPERQPFGQEVSDEAEFQPDNDDDEELIIDEDMTEAHDAAQPMDGDDDKLQFAPISASALAASHASVDQRIKSQLRKVPIPPHRMSPLKRDWPKIYTPLVEQAGLMVRMNVRTRTVEIKSSKHTEDLGMLQKACDFVKAYALGFDADDALALLRLDDLYVDSFEMKDVKTLHGDHLSRAIGRIAGKDGRTRFAIENASRTRIVLADTKIHILGAYQNIRMAKDSIVALIMGSPPGKVYAKLRTVLSLIHISEPTR
;
A
#
# COMPACT_ATOMS: atom_id res chain seq x y z
N MET A 1 39.54 -30.83 58.40
CA MET A 1 39.96 -29.48 58.82
C MET A 1 40.99 -28.95 57.82
N LYS A 2 40.59 -28.05 56.96
CA LYS A 2 41.47 -27.05 56.30
C LYS A 2 40.56 -26.02 55.63
N LYS A 3 40.56 -24.82 56.17
CA LYS A 3 39.89 -23.64 55.69
C LYS A 3 40.69 -23.06 54.54
N HIS A 4 40.08 -22.81 53.38
CA HIS A 4 40.66 -21.95 52.36
C HIS A 4 39.91 -20.66 52.32
N ALA A 5 40.65 -19.59 52.66
CA ALA A 5 40.21 -18.22 52.60
C ALA A 5 40.21 -17.74 51.13
N ALA A 6 39.11 -17.15 50.70
CA ALA A 6 39.00 -16.47 49.45
C ALA A 6 39.59 -15.06 49.53
N LYS A 7 40.51 -14.77 48.62
CA LYS A 7 41.24 -13.50 48.50
C LYS A 7 40.43 -12.59 47.58
N ALA A 8 39.88 -11.49 48.12
CA ALA A 8 39.24 -10.44 47.35
C ALA A 8 40.31 -9.66 46.54
N VAL A 9 40.11 -9.55 45.27
CA VAL A 9 40.89 -8.69 44.35
C VAL A 9 40.08 -7.40 44.16
N HIS A 10 40.52 -6.32 44.71
CA HIS A 10 40.07 -4.97 44.39
C HIS A 10 40.62 -4.59 43.03
N THR A 11 39.76 -4.38 42.05
CA THR A 11 40.11 -3.72 40.79
C THR A 11 39.58 -2.30 40.85
N GLU A 12 40.50 -1.36 41.03
CA GLU A 12 40.21 0.08 40.90
C GLU A 12 39.99 0.39 39.42
N ALA A 13 38.77 0.82 39.07
CA ALA A 13 38.45 1.38 37.79
C ALA A 13 38.83 2.85 37.75
N SER A 14 39.86 3.19 36.99
CA SER A 14 40.25 4.58 36.71
C SER A 14 39.18 5.24 35.84
N ALA A 15 38.47 6.22 36.41
CA ALA A 15 37.53 7.06 35.67
C ALA A 15 38.30 8.08 34.82
N SER A 16 38.09 8.00 33.50
CA SER A 16 38.54 9.04 32.56
C SER A 16 37.63 10.26 32.67
N PRO A 17 38.18 11.49 32.66
CA PRO A 17 37.35 12.70 32.76
C PRO A 17 36.55 12.95 31.48
N LEU A 18 35.31 13.36 31.66
CA LEU A 18 34.40 13.80 30.61
C LEU A 18 34.91 15.09 29.95
N PRO A 19 34.77 15.26 28.62
CA PRO A 19 35.11 16.50 27.94
C PRO A 19 34.15 17.63 28.34
N GLU A 20 34.72 18.78 28.68
CA GLU A 20 34.03 20.04 29.03
C GLU A 20 33.12 20.49 27.86
N ARG A 21 31.89 20.81 28.20
CA ARG A 21 30.95 21.48 27.29
C ARG A 21 31.38 22.92 27.08
N GLN A 22 31.71 23.27 25.86
CA GLN A 22 31.87 24.68 25.48
C GLN A 22 30.50 25.34 25.33
N PRO A 23 30.34 26.61 25.71
CA PRO A 23 29.08 27.34 25.58
C PRO A 23 28.82 27.69 24.11
N PHE A 24 27.65 27.32 23.67
CA PHE A 24 27.09 27.70 22.36
C PHE A 24 26.64 29.16 22.44
N GLY A 25 27.39 30.04 21.84
CA GLY A 25 27.03 31.43 21.72
C GLY A 25 27.82 32.07 20.58
N GLN A 26 27.28 31.93 19.38
CA GLN A 26 27.49 32.89 18.28
C GLN A 26 26.25 32.87 17.41
N GLU A 27 25.49 33.96 17.54
CA GLU A 27 24.46 34.36 16.56
C GLU A 27 25.16 34.64 15.25
N VAL A 28 24.89 33.84 14.25
CA VAL A 28 25.18 34.16 12.85
C VAL A 28 23.84 34.52 12.21
N SER A 29 23.66 35.81 12.07
CA SER A 29 22.64 36.42 11.23
C SER A 29 23.06 36.23 9.77
N ASP A 30 22.53 35.21 9.13
CA ASP A 30 22.47 35.15 7.68
C ASP A 30 21.00 35.25 7.27
N GLU A 31 20.59 36.46 6.98
CA GLU A 31 19.40 36.75 6.18
C GLU A 31 19.69 36.25 4.76
N ALA A 32 19.35 34.98 4.50
CA ALA A 32 19.22 34.48 3.15
C ALA A 32 17.88 34.98 2.60
N GLU A 33 17.94 36.01 1.79
CA GLU A 33 16.86 36.46 0.90
C GLU A 33 16.33 35.24 0.14
N PHE A 34 15.11 34.84 0.48
CA PHE A 34 14.32 33.90 -0.29
C PHE A 34 13.87 34.65 -1.57
N GLN A 35 14.55 34.40 -2.65
CA GLN A 35 14.04 34.73 -3.98
C GLN A 35 13.07 33.63 -4.40
N PRO A 36 11.81 33.96 -4.71
CA PRO A 36 10.92 32.97 -5.31
C PRO A 36 11.39 32.73 -6.74
N ASP A 37 11.81 31.52 -7.01
CA ASP A 37 12.00 31.00 -8.36
C ASP A 37 10.67 31.15 -9.09
N ASN A 38 10.68 31.97 -10.15
CA ASN A 38 9.60 32.05 -11.10
C ASN A 38 9.54 30.71 -11.83
N ASP A 39 8.60 29.91 -11.41
CA ASP A 39 8.23 28.70 -12.10
C ASP A 39 7.69 29.05 -13.47
N ASP A 40 8.24 28.36 -14.40
CA ASP A 40 7.87 28.27 -15.80
C ASP A 40 6.36 28.17 -15.97
N ASP A 41 5.74 29.28 -16.35
CA ASP A 41 4.44 29.28 -17.00
C ASP A 41 4.61 28.55 -18.34
N GLU A 42 4.41 27.24 -18.34
CA GLU A 42 4.13 26.50 -19.56
C GLU A 42 2.82 27.05 -20.12
N GLU A 43 2.94 28.09 -20.94
CA GLU A 43 1.87 28.53 -21.80
C GLU A 43 1.41 27.36 -22.66
N LEU A 44 0.20 26.87 -22.32
CA LEU A 44 -0.56 25.99 -23.20
C LEU A 44 -0.77 26.77 -24.51
N ILE A 45 0.09 26.50 -25.49
CA ILE A 45 -0.11 26.94 -26.87
C ILE A 45 -1.36 26.20 -27.35
N ILE A 46 -2.51 26.85 -27.23
CA ILE A 46 -3.71 26.50 -27.94
C ILE A 46 -3.50 26.94 -29.36
N ASP A 47 -3.25 25.99 -30.25
CA ASP A 47 -3.23 26.24 -31.68
C ASP A 47 -4.57 26.86 -32.12
N GLU A 48 -4.57 28.13 -32.40
CA GLU A 48 -5.74 28.92 -32.91
C GLU A 48 -6.13 28.56 -34.37
N ASP A 49 -5.66 27.45 -34.90
CA ASP A 49 -5.85 27.10 -36.31
C ASP A 49 -7.07 26.20 -36.57
N MET A 50 -8.01 26.11 -35.62
CA MET A 50 -9.25 25.30 -35.78
C MET A 50 -10.54 26.13 -35.79
N THR A 51 -10.50 27.44 -36.07
CA THR A 51 -11.70 28.29 -36.08
C THR A 51 -12.10 28.88 -37.43
N GLU A 52 -11.71 28.28 -38.55
CA GLU A 52 -12.25 28.69 -39.85
C GLU A 52 -12.88 27.51 -40.60
N ALA A 53 -14.06 27.05 -40.16
CA ALA A 53 -14.99 26.31 -41.01
C ALA A 53 -16.37 26.16 -40.36
N HIS A 54 -17.02 27.23 -40.01
CA HIS A 54 -18.46 27.19 -39.70
C HIS A 54 -19.15 28.47 -40.15
N ASP A 55 -19.40 28.60 -41.44
CA ASP A 55 -20.51 29.39 -41.91
C ASP A 55 -21.11 28.76 -43.16
N ALA A 56 -21.97 27.77 -42.97
CA ALA A 56 -22.98 27.37 -43.97
C ALA A 56 -24.18 26.77 -43.16
N ALA A 57 -24.99 27.66 -42.69
CA ALA A 57 -26.32 27.30 -42.16
C ALA A 57 -27.15 26.69 -43.32
N GLN A 58 -27.42 25.40 -43.23
CA GLN A 58 -28.51 24.77 -44.00
C GLN A 58 -29.68 24.45 -43.07
N PRO A 59 -30.94 24.59 -43.58
CA PRO A 59 -32.14 24.51 -42.73
C PRO A 59 -32.37 23.06 -42.23
N MET A 60 -32.75 22.95 -40.97
CA MET A 60 -33.16 21.75 -40.28
C MET A 60 -34.53 21.31 -40.84
N ASP A 61 -34.55 20.33 -41.73
CA ASP A 61 -35.74 19.51 -41.94
C ASP A 61 -35.60 18.27 -41.06
N GLY A 62 -36.66 18.06 -40.24
CA GLY A 62 -36.72 16.93 -39.34
C GLY A 62 -36.86 15.62 -40.06
N ASP A 63 -35.88 14.75 -39.87
CA ASP A 63 -35.98 13.35 -40.16
C ASP A 63 -35.33 12.54 -39.04
N ASP A 64 -36.03 11.50 -38.60
CA ASP A 64 -35.63 10.53 -37.61
C ASP A 64 -34.21 10.03 -37.85
N ASP A 65 -33.27 10.55 -37.08
CA ASP A 65 -31.85 10.22 -37.18
C ASP A 65 -31.64 8.80 -36.62
N LYS A 66 -31.95 7.81 -37.49
CA LYS A 66 -31.45 6.44 -37.31
C LYS A 66 -29.97 6.50 -37.45
N LEU A 67 -29.26 6.49 -36.28
CA LEU A 67 -27.83 6.32 -36.21
C LEU A 67 -27.41 5.10 -37.04
N GLN A 68 -27.08 5.31 -38.30
CA GLN A 68 -26.57 4.28 -39.18
C GLN A 68 -25.12 4.03 -38.81
N PHE A 69 -24.91 3.07 -37.94
CA PHE A 69 -23.56 2.53 -37.69
C PHE A 69 -23.09 1.86 -38.96
N ALA A 70 -22.13 2.49 -39.64
CA ALA A 70 -21.50 1.83 -40.79
C ALA A 70 -20.88 0.49 -40.32
N PRO A 71 -21.10 -0.61 -41.05
CA PRO A 71 -20.55 -1.91 -40.67
C PRO A 71 -19.03 -1.81 -40.70
N ILE A 72 -18.42 -2.05 -39.55
CA ILE A 72 -16.95 -2.06 -39.41
C ILE A 72 -16.45 -3.28 -40.19
N SER A 73 -15.54 -3.06 -41.14
CA SER A 73 -14.98 -4.17 -41.92
C SER A 73 -14.20 -5.14 -41.03
N ALA A 74 -14.28 -6.44 -41.31
CA ALA A 74 -13.56 -7.46 -40.56
C ALA A 74 -12.03 -7.19 -40.50
N SER A 75 -11.46 -6.55 -41.54
CA SER A 75 -10.06 -6.13 -41.58
C SER A 75 -9.77 -4.98 -40.61
N ALA A 76 -10.68 -4.02 -40.45
CA ALA A 76 -10.54 -2.95 -39.50
C ALA A 76 -10.66 -3.45 -38.05
N LEU A 77 -11.56 -4.41 -37.79
CA LEU A 77 -11.66 -5.11 -36.51
C LEU A 77 -10.36 -5.86 -36.18
N ALA A 78 -9.84 -6.66 -37.13
CA ALA A 78 -8.59 -7.37 -36.93
C ALA A 78 -7.39 -6.45 -36.66
N ALA A 79 -7.31 -5.31 -37.38
CA ALA A 79 -6.28 -4.32 -37.17
C ALA A 79 -6.40 -3.64 -35.80
N SER A 80 -7.62 -3.33 -35.33
CA SER A 80 -7.87 -2.77 -34.01
C SER A 80 -7.49 -3.76 -32.90
N HIS A 81 -7.84 -5.03 -33.04
CA HIS A 81 -7.45 -6.08 -32.10
C HIS A 81 -5.93 -6.26 -32.05
N ALA A 82 -5.25 -6.29 -33.19
CA ALA A 82 -3.79 -6.41 -33.23
C ALA A 82 -3.09 -5.22 -32.57
N SER A 83 -3.60 -4.00 -32.73
CA SER A 83 -3.07 -2.80 -32.07
C SER A 83 -3.29 -2.79 -30.55
N VAL A 84 -4.45 -3.28 -30.12
CA VAL A 84 -4.78 -3.45 -28.69
C VAL A 84 -3.86 -4.51 -28.08
N ASP A 85 -3.69 -5.66 -28.73
CA ASP A 85 -2.80 -6.72 -28.26
C ASP A 85 -1.35 -6.27 -28.14
N GLN A 86 -0.86 -5.43 -29.05
CA GLN A 86 0.48 -4.85 -28.94
C GLN A 86 0.61 -3.87 -27.76
N ARG A 87 -0.40 -3.05 -27.48
CA ARG A 87 -0.44 -2.15 -26.32
C ARG A 87 -0.49 -2.94 -25.02
N ILE A 88 -1.24 -4.04 -24.99
CA ILE A 88 -1.29 -4.97 -23.85
C ILE A 88 0.10 -5.56 -23.59
N LYS A 89 0.77 -6.03 -24.63
CA LYS A 89 2.09 -6.69 -24.56
C LYS A 89 3.24 -5.75 -24.17
N SER A 90 3.04 -4.44 -24.13
CA SER A 90 4.09 -3.45 -23.82
C SER A 90 3.90 -2.72 -22.49
N GLN A 91 2.88 -3.05 -21.69
CA GLN A 91 2.64 -2.34 -20.43
C GLN A 91 3.72 -2.62 -19.40
N LEU A 92 4.32 -1.55 -18.88
CA LEU A 92 5.30 -1.57 -17.80
C LEU A 92 4.75 -0.81 -16.60
N ARG A 93 4.76 -1.44 -15.44
CA ARG A 93 4.43 -0.81 -14.16
C ARG A 93 5.63 -0.81 -13.24
N LYS A 94 5.82 0.27 -12.49
CA LYS A 94 6.89 0.41 -11.50
C LYS A 94 6.26 0.61 -10.14
N VAL A 95 6.63 -0.26 -9.20
CA VAL A 95 6.16 -0.19 -7.81
C VAL A 95 7.34 0.23 -6.93
N PRO A 96 7.25 1.40 -6.27
CA PRO A 96 8.30 1.85 -5.35
C PRO A 96 8.30 1.01 -4.08
N ILE A 97 9.49 0.69 -3.59
CA ILE A 97 9.68 -0.07 -2.35
C ILE A 97 10.35 0.83 -1.31
N PRO A 98 9.79 0.95 -0.10
CA PRO A 98 10.41 1.69 0.99
C PRO A 98 11.81 1.15 1.32
N PRO A 99 12.77 2.01 1.73
CA PRO A 99 14.14 1.59 2.01
C PRO A 99 14.25 0.44 3.02
N HIS A 100 13.45 0.48 4.08
CA HIS A 100 13.43 -0.52 5.14
C HIS A 100 12.92 -1.90 4.67
N ARG A 101 12.13 -1.95 3.59
CA ARG A 101 11.61 -3.20 3.02
C ARG A 101 12.52 -3.81 1.95
N MET A 102 13.56 -3.11 1.52
CA MET A 102 14.48 -3.61 0.49
C MET A 102 15.30 -4.84 0.93
N SER A 103 15.74 -4.90 2.20
CA SER A 103 16.47 -6.04 2.73
C SER A 103 15.59 -7.30 2.84
N PRO A 104 14.39 -7.23 3.45
CA PRO A 104 13.42 -8.33 3.39
C PRO A 104 13.07 -8.75 1.96
N LEU A 105 12.85 -7.79 1.05
CA LEU A 105 12.53 -8.08 -0.36
C LEU A 105 13.60 -8.92 -1.05
N LYS A 106 14.89 -8.61 -0.82
CA LYS A 106 15.99 -9.39 -1.39
C LYS A 106 16.02 -10.83 -0.86
N ARG A 107 15.73 -10.99 0.43
CA ARG A 107 15.69 -12.32 1.07
C ARG A 107 14.51 -13.14 0.56
N ASP A 108 13.34 -12.54 0.47
CA ASP A 108 12.10 -13.21 0.12
C ASP A 108 11.81 -13.15 -1.40
N TRP A 109 12.79 -12.67 -2.20
CA TRP A 109 12.65 -12.49 -3.65
C TRP A 109 12.15 -13.75 -4.38
N PRO A 110 12.62 -14.96 -4.11
CA PRO A 110 12.11 -16.16 -4.76
C PRO A 110 10.62 -16.37 -4.53
N LYS A 111 10.11 -16.09 -3.31
CA LYS A 111 8.68 -16.20 -2.98
C LYS A 111 7.79 -15.21 -3.74
N ILE A 112 8.36 -14.06 -4.14
CA ILE A 112 7.65 -13.03 -4.89
C ILE A 112 7.76 -13.27 -6.39
N TYR A 113 8.96 -13.60 -6.86
CA TYR A 113 9.24 -13.79 -8.28
C TYR A 113 8.52 -15.00 -8.87
N THR A 114 8.59 -16.16 -8.20
CA THR A 114 8.04 -17.42 -8.69
C THR A 114 6.54 -17.32 -9.04
N PRO A 115 5.63 -16.87 -8.16
CA PRO A 115 4.23 -16.78 -8.50
C PRO A 115 3.92 -15.74 -9.59
N LEU A 116 4.68 -14.66 -9.67
CA LEU A 116 4.48 -13.64 -10.69
C LEU A 116 4.88 -14.12 -12.10
N VAL A 117 5.90 -14.99 -12.18
CA VAL A 117 6.33 -15.55 -13.47
C VAL A 117 5.53 -16.77 -13.84
N GLU A 118 5.34 -17.71 -12.91
CA GLU A 118 4.69 -18.99 -13.19
C GLU A 118 3.16 -18.89 -13.26
N GLN A 119 2.52 -18.13 -12.34
CA GLN A 119 1.06 -18.04 -12.28
C GLN A 119 0.51 -16.88 -13.10
N ALA A 120 1.20 -15.72 -13.11
CA ALA A 120 0.74 -14.55 -13.82
C ALA A 120 1.37 -14.36 -15.21
N GLY A 121 2.37 -15.16 -15.59
CA GLY A 121 3.05 -15.05 -16.88
C GLY A 121 3.71 -13.70 -17.13
N LEU A 122 4.15 -12.99 -16.08
CA LEU A 122 4.70 -11.64 -16.15
C LEU A 122 6.23 -11.65 -16.13
N MET A 123 6.83 -10.63 -16.73
CA MET A 123 8.25 -10.36 -16.58
C MET A 123 8.46 -9.42 -15.39
N VAL A 124 9.26 -9.85 -14.40
CA VAL A 124 9.51 -9.08 -13.18
C VAL A 124 11.00 -8.83 -13.00
N ARG A 125 11.35 -7.59 -12.66
CA ARG A 125 12.71 -7.19 -12.38
C ARG A 125 12.79 -6.31 -11.14
N MET A 126 13.73 -6.60 -10.25
CA MET A 126 14.06 -5.74 -9.12
C MET A 126 15.17 -4.74 -9.53
N ASN A 127 14.85 -3.46 -9.47
CA ASN A 127 15.82 -2.39 -9.69
C ASN A 127 16.28 -1.84 -8.32
N VAL A 128 17.46 -2.27 -7.89
CA VAL A 128 18.01 -1.89 -6.58
C VAL A 128 18.41 -0.42 -6.55
N ARG A 129 18.85 0.15 -7.67
CA ARG A 129 19.29 1.55 -7.76
C ARG A 129 18.14 2.52 -7.53
N THR A 130 17.02 2.29 -8.18
CA THR A 130 15.80 3.11 -8.05
C THR A 130 14.88 2.63 -6.93
N ARG A 131 15.20 1.53 -6.27
CA ARG A 131 14.37 0.90 -5.23
C ARG A 131 12.95 0.62 -5.71
N THR A 132 12.83 0.09 -6.92
CA THR A 132 11.55 -0.23 -7.54
C THR A 132 11.52 -1.66 -8.02
N VAL A 133 10.34 -2.28 -7.97
CA VAL A 133 10.05 -3.52 -8.68
C VAL A 133 9.35 -3.12 -9.98
N GLU A 134 9.91 -3.55 -11.09
CA GLU A 134 9.39 -3.31 -12.44
C GLU A 134 8.69 -4.57 -12.91
N ILE A 135 7.42 -4.44 -13.29
CA ILE A 135 6.56 -5.52 -13.75
C ILE A 135 6.13 -5.17 -15.17
N LYS A 136 6.40 -6.07 -16.09
CA LYS A 136 6.05 -5.91 -17.50
C LYS A 136 5.21 -7.09 -17.97
N SER A 137 4.19 -6.81 -18.79
CA SER A 137 3.45 -7.88 -19.47
C SER A 137 4.35 -8.65 -20.43
N SER A 138 4.13 -9.95 -20.53
CA SER A 138 4.85 -10.88 -21.42
C SER A 138 3.92 -11.30 -22.58
N LYS A 139 4.48 -12.04 -23.52
CA LYS A 139 3.69 -12.71 -24.57
C LYS A 139 2.77 -13.82 -24.02
N HIS A 140 3.10 -14.31 -22.83
CA HIS A 140 2.36 -15.39 -22.13
C HIS A 140 1.30 -14.86 -21.17
N THR A 141 1.16 -13.53 -21.05
CA THR A 141 0.13 -12.91 -20.20
C THR A 141 -1.20 -12.99 -20.92
N GLU A 142 -2.13 -13.78 -20.40
CA GLU A 142 -3.47 -13.97 -20.99
C GLU A 142 -4.38 -12.80 -20.61
N ASP A 143 -4.36 -12.39 -19.34
CA ASP A 143 -5.24 -11.36 -18.80
C ASP A 143 -4.54 -10.04 -18.51
N LEU A 144 -5.15 -8.94 -18.94
CA LEU A 144 -4.74 -7.58 -18.58
C LEU A 144 -4.82 -7.29 -17.08
N GLY A 145 -5.81 -7.86 -16.41
CA GLY A 145 -6.04 -7.74 -14.98
C GLY A 145 -4.89 -8.28 -14.14
N MET A 146 -4.17 -9.29 -14.63
CA MET A 146 -3.05 -9.90 -13.91
C MET A 146 -1.91 -8.91 -13.64
N LEU A 147 -1.67 -7.94 -14.52
CA LEU A 147 -0.68 -6.90 -14.30
C LEU A 147 -1.04 -6.01 -13.10
N GLN A 148 -2.32 -5.67 -12.96
CA GLN A 148 -2.79 -4.88 -11.82
C GLN A 148 -2.72 -5.67 -10.52
N LYS A 149 -3.20 -6.93 -10.51
CA LYS A 149 -3.09 -7.83 -9.35
C LYS A 149 -1.65 -8.03 -8.90
N ALA A 150 -0.72 -8.19 -9.86
CA ALA A 150 0.71 -8.28 -9.58
C ALA A 150 1.27 -7.00 -8.94
N CYS A 151 0.83 -5.82 -9.40
CA CYS A 151 1.20 -4.56 -8.78
C CYS A 151 0.67 -4.46 -7.34
N ASP A 152 -0.57 -4.86 -7.11
CA ASP A 152 -1.21 -4.80 -5.79
C ASP A 152 -0.58 -5.81 -4.82
N PHE A 153 -0.20 -7.01 -5.30
CA PHE A 153 0.60 -7.97 -4.55
C PHE A 153 1.94 -7.38 -4.08
N VAL A 154 2.70 -6.76 -4.99
CA VAL A 154 3.99 -6.15 -4.65
C VAL A 154 3.82 -4.92 -3.75
N LYS A 155 2.76 -4.12 -3.94
CA LYS A 155 2.42 -3.01 -3.04
C LYS A 155 2.08 -3.50 -1.64
N ALA A 156 1.26 -4.57 -1.51
CA ALA A 156 0.94 -5.16 -0.21
C ALA A 156 2.21 -5.61 0.52
N TYR A 157 3.12 -6.29 -0.17
CA TYR A 157 4.43 -6.64 0.39
C TYR A 157 5.22 -5.40 0.84
N ALA A 158 5.22 -4.34 0.05
CA ALA A 158 5.90 -3.07 0.39
C ALA A 158 5.31 -2.41 1.64
N LEU A 159 3.99 -2.53 1.87
CA LEU A 159 3.30 -2.03 3.07
C LEU A 159 3.61 -2.83 4.34
N GLY A 160 4.15 -4.05 4.22
CA GLY A 160 4.59 -4.83 5.37
C GLY A 160 3.93 -6.19 5.52
N PHE A 161 3.03 -6.58 4.65
CA PHE A 161 2.45 -7.92 4.65
C PHE A 161 3.50 -8.99 4.32
N ASP A 162 3.28 -10.20 4.79
CA ASP A 162 4.10 -11.34 4.43
C ASP A 162 3.83 -11.76 2.98
N ALA A 163 4.82 -12.36 2.33
CA ALA A 163 4.71 -12.77 0.93
C ALA A 163 3.57 -13.78 0.71
N ASP A 164 3.38 -14.69 1.67
CA ASP A 164 2.35 -15.73 1.60
C ASP A 164 0.93 -15.15 1.74
N ASP A 165 0.74 -14.14 2.62
CA ASP A 165 -0.54 -13.44 2.78
C ASP A 165 -0.84 -12.54 1.56
N ALA A 166 0.17 -11.82 1.06
CA ALA A 166 0.03 -10.97 -0.11
C ALA A 166 -0.27 -11.79 -1.39
N LEU A 167 0.23 -13.03 -1.48
CA LEU A 167 -0.03 -13.93 -2.62
C LEU A 167 -1.53 -14.19 -2.84
N ALA A 168 -2.33 -14.11 -1.79
CA ALA A 168 -3.78 -14.24 -1.89
C ALA A 168 -4.40 -13.21 -2.84
N LEU A 169 -3.83 -11.98 -2.93
CA LEU A 169 -4.28 -10.94 -3.87
C LEU A 169 -4.08 -11.32 -5.35
N LEU A 170 -3.11 -12.18 -5.64
CA LEU A 170 -2.89 -12.66 -7.00
C LEU A 170 -3.92 -13.73 -7.41
N ARG A 171 -4.37 -14.54 -6.42
CA ARG A 171 -5.25 -15.69 -6.66
C ARG A 171 -6.73 -15.37 -6.55
N LEU A 172 -7.10 -14.42 -5.69
CA LEU A 172 -8.48 -14.07 -5.38
C LEU A 172 -8.78 -12.65 -5.85
N ASP A 173 -9.94 -12.47 -6.47
CA ASP A 173 -10.39 -11.18 -7.01
C ASP A 173 -11.07 -10.30 -5.96
N ASP A 174 -11.61 -10.91 -4.90
CA ASP A 174 -12.41 -10.23 -3.88
C ASP A 174 -11.60 -9.69 -2.72
N LEU A 175 -10.26 -9.68 -2.83
CA LEU A 175 -9.38 -9.19 -1.78
C LEU A 175 -8.88 -7.78 -2.10
N TYR A 176 -8.89 -6.95 -1.05
CA TYR A 176 -8.46 -5.57 -1.10
C TYR A 176 -7.51 -5.24 0.03
N VAL A 177 -6.75 -4.16 -0.13
CA VAL A 177 -5.93 -3.57 0.93
C VAL A 177 -6.50 -2.19 1.23
N ASP A 178 -7.00 -2.00 2.45
CA ASP A 178 -7.38 -0.69 2.98
C ASP A 178 -6.28 -0.16 3.90
N SER A 179 -6.04 1.15 3.82
CA SER A 179 -5.00 1.83 4.60
C SER A 179 -5.54 3.12 5.15
N PHE A 180 -5.40 3.34 6.45
CA PHE A 180 -5.82 4.58 7.11
C PHE A 180 -4.83 4.97 8.21
N GLU A 181 -4.84 6.23 8.61
CA GLU A 181 -4.03 6.73 9.69
C GLU A 181 -4.84 6.83 10.99
N MET A 182 -4.17 6.66 12.13
CA MET A 182 -4.82 6.87 13.43
C MET A 182 -5.33 8.30 13.60
N LYS A 183 -4.67 9.27 12.95
CA LYS A 183 -5.08 10.68 12.96
C LYS A 183 -6.43 10.93 12.31
N ASP A 184 -6.82 10.09 11.34
CA ASP A 184 -8.10 10.19 10.62
C ASP A 184 -9.28 9.85 11.56
N VAL A 185 -9.03 9.02 12.58
CA VAL A 185 -10.04 8.63 13.57
C VAL A 185 -10.06 9.61 14.73
N LYS A 186 -8.88 9.92 15.28
CA LYS A 186 -8.74 10.84 16.41
C LYS A 186 -7.34 11.45 16.41
N THR A 187 -7.27 12.76 16.55
CA THR A 187 -6.00 13.46 16.70
C THR A 187 -5.36 13.12 18.05
N LEU A 188 -4.35 12.26 18.02
CA LEU A 188 -3.62 11.80 19.19
C LEU A 188 -2.15 12.19 19.05
N HIS A 189 -1.52 12.65 20.16
CA HIS A 189 -0.13 13.06 20.21
C HIS A 189 0.60 12.38 21.36
N GLY A 190 1.92 12.22 21.22
CA GLY A 190 2.81 11.73 22.28
C GLY A 190 2.35 10.42 22.93
N ASP A 191 2.23 10.42 24.25
CA ASP A 191 1.87 9.23 25.03
C ASP A 191 0.48 8.68 24.72
N HIS A 192 -0.46 9.53 24.33
CA HIS A 192 -1.80 9.07 23.98
C HIS A 192 -1.79 8.22 22.68
N LEU A 193 -0.96 8.59 21.72
CA LEU A 193 -0.74 7.84 20.50
C LEU A 193 -0.06 6.51 20.81
N SER A 194 1.02 6.51 21.59
CA SER A 194 1.72 5.29 22.00
C SER A 194 0.80 4.31 22.73
N ARG A 195 -0.06 4.81 23.61
CA ARG A 195 -1.07 3.98 24.32
C ARG A 195 -2.14 3.43 23.35
N ALA A 196 -2.53 4.19 22.33
CA ALA A 196 -3.47 3.70 21.32
C ALA A 196 -2.84 2.57 20.48
N ILE A 197 -1.60 2.74 20.02
CA ILE A 197 -0.83 1.69 19.33
C ILE A 197 -0.72 0.46 20.21
N GLY A 198 -0.34 0.64 21.49
CA GLY A 198 -0.23 -0.46 22.45
C GLY A 198 -1.55 -1.21 22.68
N ARG A 199 -2.71 -0.53 22.67
CA ARG A 199 -4.02 -1.19 22.77
C ARG A 199 -4.38 -2.01 21.54
N ILE A 200 -4.03 -1.52 20.35
CA ILE A 200 -4.30 -2.23 19.09
C ILE A 200 -3.40 -3.47 18.97
N ALA A 201 -2.11 -3.31 19.22
CA ALA A 201 -1.18 -4.43 19.21
C ALA A 201 -1.51 -5.44 20.32
N GLY A 202 -1.72 -4.94 21.54
CA GLY A 202 -1.86 -5.75 22.74
C GLY A 202 -0.54 -6.36 23.20
N LYS A 203 -0.56 -7.07 24.34
CA LYS A 203 0.62 -7.79 24.82
C LYS A 203 0.96 -8.91 23.84
N ASP A 204 2.20 -8.92 23.34
CA ASP A 204 2.70 -9.91 22.37
C ASP A 204 1.87 -9.98 21.07
N GLY A 205 1.24 -8.88 20.66
CA GLY A 205 0.40 -8.86 19.46
C GLY A 205 -0.97 -9.54 19.60
N ARG A 206 -1.38 -9.95 20.81
CA ARG A 206 -2.59 -10.77 21.04
C ARG A 206 -3.88 -10.07 20.58
N THR A 207 -3.99 -8.75 20.81
CA THR A 207 -5.21 -8.02 20.41
C THR A 207 -5.34 -7.98 18.90
N ARG A 208 -4.26 -7.63 18.19
CA ARG A 208 -4.21 -7.65 16.72
C ARG A 208 -4.57 -9.04 16.19
N PHE A 209 -3.91 -10.09 16.69
CA PHE A 209 -4.13 -11.46 16.26
C PHE A 209 -5.56 -11.94 16.51
N ALA A 210 -6.17 -11.55 17.62
CA ALA A 210 -7.56 -11.88 17.92
C ALA A 210 -8.54 -11.21 16.93
N ILE A 211 -8.27 -9.96 16.50
CA ILE A 211 -9.07 -9.28 15.50
C ILE A 211 -8.86 -9.92 14.13
N GLU A 212 -7.62 -10.20 13.73
CA GLU A 212 -7.28 -10.88 12.47
C GLU A 212 -8.02 -12.20 12.31
N ASN A 213 -7.96 -13.05 13.34
CA ASN A 213 -8.63 -14.35 13.33
C ASN A 213 -10.15 -14.22 13.30
N ALA A 214 -10.71 -13.29 14.08
CA ALA A 214 -12.14 -13.09 14.13
C ALA A 214 -12.70 -12.50 12.83
N SER A 215 -12.02 -11.54 12.21
CA SER A 215 -12.45 -10.91 10.96
C SER A 215 -11.94 -11.61 9.68
N ARG A 216 -11.13 -12.64 9.80
CA ARG A 216 -10.48 -13.32 8.67
C ARG A 216 -9.72 -12.32 7.77
N THR A 217 -9.01 -11.40 8.39
CA THR A 217 -8.18 -10.39 7.71
C THR A 217 -6.75 -10.48 8.20
N ARG A 218 -5.83 -9.80 7.51
CA ARG A 218 -4.46 -9.54 7.99
C ARG A 218 -4.29 -8.07 8.30
N ILE A 219 -3.62 -7.75 9.38
CA ILE A 219 -3.45 -6.38 9.86
C ILE A 219 -1.97 -6.09 10.05
N VAL A 220 -1.48 -5.05 9.40
CA VAL A 220 -0.12 -4.55 9.58
C VAL A 220 -0.19 -3.18 10.25
N LEU A 221 0.56 -3.03 11.34
CA LEU A 221 0.75 -1.77 12.04
C LEU A 221 2.10 -1.18 11.62
N ALA A 222 2.06 -0.07 10.92
CA ALA A 222 3.23 0.68 10.50
C ALA A 222 3.21 2.04 11.23
N ASP A 223 3.67 2.05 12.48
CA ASP A 223 3.63 3.20 13.39
C ASP A 223 2.21 3.78 13.51
N THR A 224 1.95 4.89 12.82
CA THR A 224 0.65 5.58 12.83
C THR A 224 -0.31 5.09 11.76
N LYS A 225 0.19 4.35 10.75
CA LYS A 225 -0.61 3.81 9.65
C LYS A 225 -1.01 2.37 9.91
N ILE A 226 -2.22 2.06 9.54
CA ILE A 226 -2.79 0.72 9.70
C ILE A 226 -3.20 0.24 8.32
N HIS A 227 -2.74 -0.94 7.96
CA HIS A 227 -3.06 -1.60 6.70
C HIS A 227 -3.83 -2.88 6.99
N ILE A 228 -4.95 -3.08 6.30
CA ILE A 228 -5.82 -4.24 6.47
C ILE A 228 -5.99 -4.91 5.11
N LEU A 229 -5.71 -6.20 5.04
CA LEU A 229 -5.89 -7.04 3.86
C LEU A 229 -7.05 -8.02 4.11
N GLY A 230 -7.99 -8.11 3.19
CA GLY A 230 -9.11 -9.06 3.27
C GLY A 230 -10.23 -8.75 2.29
N ALA A 231 -11.36 -9.47 2.46
CA ALA A 231 -12.59 -9.15 1.73
C ALA A 231 -13.21 -7.85 2.27
N TYR A 232 -13.93 -7.11 1.44
CA TYR A 232 -14.49 -5.80 1.77
C TYR A 232 -15.29 -5.77 3.08
N GLN A 233 -16.20 -6.73 3.26
CA GLN A 233 -17.02 -6.83 4.48
C GLN A 233 -16.16 -7.09 5.73
N ASN A 234 -15.16 -7.96 5.60
CA ASN A 234 -14.25 -8.32 6.67
C ASN A 234 -13.34 -7.14 7.06
N ILE A 235 -12.85 -6.39 6.08
CA ILE A 235 -12.07 -5.16 6.30
C ILE A 235 -12.89 -4.16 7.11
N ARG A 236 -14.17 -3.96 6.77
CA ARG A 236 -15.05 -3.05 7.50
C ARG A 236 -15.20 -3.44 8.96
N MET A 237 -15.42 -4.73 9.24
CA MET A 237 -15.50 -5.24 10.61
C MET A 237 -14.20 -5.05 11.39
N ALA A 238 -13.07 -5.35 10.77
CA ALA A 238 -11.75 -5.14 11.37
C ALA A 238 -11.50 -3.66 11.66
N LYS A 239 -11.80 -2.78 10.71
CA LYS A 239 -11.67 -1.32 10.82
C LYS A 239 -12.51 -0.77 11.97
N ASP A 240 -13.79 -1.14 12.06
CA ASP A 240 -14.68 -0.72 13.15
C ASP A 240 -14.14 -1.15 14.53
N SER A 241 -13.55 -2.33 14.60
CA SER A 241 -12.95 -2.86 15.83
C SER A 241 -11.70 -2.07 16.23
N ILE A 242 -10.84 -1.75 15.26
CA ILE A 242 -9.64 -0.94 15.48
C ILE A 242 -10.02 0.49 15.87
N VAL A 243 -11.00 1.08 15.20
CA VAL A 243 -11.53 2.43 15.53
C VAL A 243 -12.02 2.46 16.97
N ALA A 244 -12.77 1.44 17.41
CA ALA A 244 -13.23 1.36 18.80
C ALA A 244 -12.06 1.30 19.79
N LEU A 245 -10.96 0.59 19.47
CA LEU A 245 -9.75 0.57 20.31
C LEU A 245 -9.03 1.92 20.34
N ILE A 246 -8.94 2.63 19.23
CA ILE A 246 -8.37 3.98 19.15
C ILE A 246 -9.18 4.94 20.03
N MET A 247 -10.50 4.85 19.99
CA MET A 247 -11.40 5.65 20.83
C MET A 247 -11.32 5.33 22.31
N GLY A 248 -10.67 4.22 22.69
CA GLY A 248 -10.41 3.85 24.09
C GLY A 248 -11.25 2.72 24.65
N SER A 249 -12.03 2.03 23.81
CA SER A 249 -12.80 0.86 24.25
C SER A 249 -11.89 -0.26 24.77
N PRO A 250 -12.26 -0.98 25.84
CA PRO A 250 -11.48 -2.09 26.32
C PRO A 250 -11.54 -3.28 25.33
N PRO A 251 -10.44 -4.02 25.13
CA PRO A 251 -10.36 -5.11 24.15
C PRO A 251 -11.44 -6.18 24.32
N GLY A 252 -11.83 -6.50 25.56
CA GLY A 252 -12.87 -7.49 25.83
C GLY A 252 -14.24 -7.11 25.22
N LYS A 253 -14.61 -5.82 25.25
CA LYS A 253 -15.85 -5.33 24.63
C LYS A 253 -15.79 -5.46 23.11
N VAL A 254 -14.63 -5.18 22.51
CA VAL A 254 -14.41 -5.30 21.07
C VAL A 254 -14.52 -6.76 20.62
N TYR A 255 -13.92 -7.70 21.37
CA TYR A 255 -14.03 -9.12 21.07
C TYR A 255 -15.47 -9.66 21.17
N ALA A 256 -16.22 -9.20 22.17
CA ALA A 256 -17.62 -9.59 22.31
C ALA A 256 -18.43 -9.11 21.08
N LYS A 257 -18.23 -7.84 20.65
CA LYS A 257 -18.90 -7.30 19.47
C LYS A 257 -18.53 -8.06 18.19
N LEU A 258 -17.23 -8.36 17.98
CA LEU A 258 -16.78 -9.15 16.84
C LEU A 258 -17.44 -10.53 16.80
N ARG A 259 -17.50 -11.22 17.93
CA ARG A 259 -18.13 -12.54 18.00
C ARG A 259 -19.61 -12.49 17.64
N THR A 260 -20.34 -11.48 18.13
CA THR A 260 -21.76 -11.27 17.79
C THR A 260 -21.95 -11.04 16.31
N VAL A 261 -21.17 -10.17 15.69
CA VAL A 261 -21.26 -9.85 14.25
C VAL A 261 -20.97 -11.11 13.41
N LEU A 262 -19.94 -11.87 13.77
CA LEU A 262 -19.60 -13.11 13.07
C LEU A 262 -20.72 -14.17 13.16
N SER A 263 -21.35 -14.31 14.33
CA SER A 263 -22.48 -15.24 14.48
C SER A 263 -23.66 -14.86 13.59
N LEU A 264 -23.94 -13.56 13.45
CA LEU A 264 -25.01 -13.06 12.59
C LEU A 264 -24.72 -13.28 11.10
N ILE A 265 -23.47 -13.14 10.66
CA ILE A 265 -23.08 -13.38 9.25
C ILE A 265 -23.26 -14.87 8.91
N HIS A 266 -22.83 -15.78 9.78
CA HIS A 266 -23.02 -17.21 9.56
C HIS A 266 -24.49 -17.66 9.49
N ILE A 267 -25.39 -16.94 10.17
CA ILE A 267 -26.82 -17.22 10.12
C ILE A 267 -27.43 -16.73 8.79
N SER A 268 -26.89 -15.66 8.20
CA SER A 268 -27.40 -15.07 6.96
C SER A 268 -26.89 -15.75 5.68
N GLU A 269 -25.84 -16.57 5.76
CA GLU A 269 -25.40 -17.39 4.63
C GLU A 269 -26.29 -18.65 4.54
N PRO A 270 -27.12 -18.79 3.48
CA PRO A 270 -27.88 -20.03 3.29
C PRO A 270 -26.89 -21.16 3.04
N THR A 271 -26.96 -22.18 3.86
CA THR A 271 -26.25 -23.46 3.65
C THR A 271 -26.58 -23.99 2.26
N ARG A 272 -25.61 -23.91 1.35
CA ARG A 272 -25.67 -24.60 0.04
C ARG A 272 -25.34 -26.07 0.21
#